data_d5b82c862c4d3096d51e47a7a6620f26
#
_entry.id   d5b82c862c4d3096d51e47a7a6620f26
#
_cell.length_a   1.000
_cell.length_b   1.000
_cell.length_c   1.000
_cell.angle_alpha   90.00
_cell.angle_beta   90.00
_cell.angle_gamma   90.00
#
_symmetry.space_group_name_H-M   'P 1'
#
loop_
_entity.id
_entity.type
_entity.pdbx_description
1 polymer ?
#
loop_
_entity_poly.entity_id
_entity_poly.type
_entity_poly.pdbx_seq_one_letter_code
_entity_poly.pdbx_strand_id
1 'polypeptide(L)'
;MPDNKKASSTESWSSTQAYTLAVICLLAGVAGGWLFRGSQPAVAAGAAASTNSAPTGIAAGTSAQPTPEQMKKMADVSATPLLEKLSADPNNPGLLANIGNVYYDAQQYPEAIDYYRRALQIQPADAAVRTDMATAIWYAGDADTAITEFNKSLSYEPTKANTLFNLGIVKWQGKMDIPGAVAAWQKLLEANPNYPGREKVQELIAQAKKHAGVKSGTQAKALPE
;
A
#
# COMPACT_ATOMS: atom_id res chain seq x y z
N MET A 1 59.59 18.96 -22.91
CA MET A 1 58.17 19.28 -23.03
C MET A 1 57.41 18.10 -22.49
N PRO A 2 56.74 18.19 -21.34
CA PRO A 2 55.84 17.14 -20.86
C PRO A 2 54.38 17.56 -21.11
N ASP A 3 53.65 16.66 -21.78
CA ASP A 3 52.22 16.80 -22.05
C ASP A 3 51.38 16.69 -20.79
N ASN A 4 50.62 17.72 -20.56
CA ASN A 4 49.69 17.83 -19.46
C ASN A 4 48.31 17.26 -19.87
N LYS A 5 48.07 15.95 -19.60
CA LYS A 5 46.72 15.32 -19.76
C LYS A 5 45.92 15.58 -18.50
N LYS A 6 45.04 16.55 -18.57
CA LYS A 6 44.02 16.84 -17.57
C LYS A 6 42.98 15.71 -17.58
N ALA A 7 43.02 14.85 -16.58
CA ALA A 7 41.99 13.84 -16.36
C ALA A 7 40.75 14.55 -15.80
N SER A 8 39.64 14.42 -16.53
CA SER A 8 38.30 14.80 -16.06
C SER A 8 37.83 13.79 -15.03
N SER A 9 37.77 14.18 -13.78
CA SER A 9 37.14 13.41 -12.72
C SER A 9 35.61 13.45 -12.92
N THR A 10 35.04 12.37 -13.36
CA THR A 10 33.60 12.11 -13.25
C THR A 10 33.31 11.81 -11.78
N GLU A 11 32.84 12.80 -11.02
CA GLU A 11 32.31 12.57 -9.68
C GLU A 11 31.12 11.62 -9.78
N SER A 12 31.31 10.37 -9.36
CA SER A 12 30.23 9.43 -9.15
C SER A 12 29.48 9.79 -7.85
N TRP A 13 28.27 10.22 -7.99
CA TRP A 13 27.40 10.51 -6.85
C TRP A 13 27.19 9.23 -6.01
N SER A 14 27.37 9.37 -4.70
CA SER A 14 27.08 8.25 -3.80
C SER A 14 25.56 8.03 -3.74
N SER A 15 25.16 6.77 -3.58
CA SER A 15 23.74 6.39 -3.46
C SER A 15 23.02 7.19 -2.36
N THR A 16 23.72 7.54 -1.27
CA THR A 16 23.20 8.38 -0.19
C THR A 16 22.89 9.81 -0.65
N GLN A 17 23.71 10.40 -1.52
CA GLN A 17 23.46 11.74 -2.06
C GLN A 17 22.27 11.75 -3.05
N ALA A 18 22.09 10.70 -3.83
CA ALA A 18 20.95 10.54 -4.72
C ALA A 18 19.64 10.39 -3.93
N TYR A 19 19.64 9.63 -2.83
CA TYR A 19 18.47 9.47 -1.95
C TYR A 19 18.10 10.76 -1.22
N THR A 20 19.08 11.52 -0.70
CA THR A 20 18.80 12.78 -0.03
C THR A 20 18.22 13.81 -0.98
N LEU A 21 18.68 13.89 -2.21
CA LEU A 21 18.15 14.80 -3.23
C LEU A 21 16.73 14.42 -3.64
N ALA A 22 16.43 13.12 -3.80
CA ALA A 22 15.09 12.62 -4.10
C ALA A 22 14.09 12.97 -2.98
N VAL A 23 14.47 12.82 -1.72
CA VAL A 23 13.61 13.17 -0.56
C VAL A 23 13.37 14.68 -0.49
N ILE A 24 14.39 15.52 -0.74
CA ILE A 24 14.23 16.98 -0.75
C ILE A 24 13.31 17.45 -1.88
N CYS A 25 13.43 16.86 -3.08
CA CYS A 25 12.52 17.16 -4.21
C CYS A 25 11.07 16.75 -3.91
N LEU A 26 10.86 15.64 -3.22
CA LEU A 26 9.52 15.14 -2.85
C LEU A 26 8.88 16.05 -1.79
N LEU A 27 9.62 16.50 -0.81
CA LEU A 27 9.15 17.44 0.22
C LEU A 27 8.86 18.84 -0.36
N ALA A 28 9.68 19.32 -1.30
CA ALA A 28 9.45 20.59 -1.98
C ALA A 28 8.22 20.54 -2.90
N GLY A 29 7.96 19.39 -3.55
CA GLY A 29 6.76 19.18 -4.38
C GLY A 29 5.47 19.20 -3.58
N VAL A 30 5.46 18.58 -2.38
CA VAL A 30 4.29 18.56 -1.49
C VAL A 30 4.01 19.96 -0.91
N ALA A 31 5.03 20.71 -0.51
CA ALA A 31 4.87 22.07 0.01
C ALA A 31 4.40 23.07 -1.08
N GLY A 32 4.94 22.95 -2.32
CA GLY A 32 4.52 23.78 -3.45
C GLY A 32 3.08 23.50 -3.90
N GLY A 33 2.65 22.24 -3.89
CA GLY A 33 1.27 21.85 -4.26
C GLY A 33 0.21 22.36 -3.28
N TRP A 34 0.54 22.51 -2.00
CA TRP A 34 -0.39 23.00 -0.98
C TRP A 34 -0.61 24.53 -1.06
N LEU A 35 0.43 25.29 -1.41
CA LEU A 35 0.36 26.76 -1.56
C LEU A 35 -0.42 27.21 -2.82
N PHE A 36 -0.45 26.38 -3.86
CA PHE A 36 -1.20 26.70 -5.11
C PHE A 36 -2.69 26.38 -5.05
N ARG A 37 -3.14 25.60 -4.08
CA ARG A 37 -4.57 25.20 -3.95
C ARG A 37 -5.46 26.28 -3.32
N GLY A 38 -4.89 27.39 -2.84
CA GLY A 38 -5.58 28.46 -2.12
C GLY A 38 -6.09 29.64 -2.93
N SER A 39 -5.90 29.68 -4.25
CA SER A 39 -6.22 30.88 -5.05
C SER A 39 -6.96 30.53 -6.33
N GLN A 40 -8.22 30.10 -6.23
CA GLN A 40 -9.14 30.14 -7.36
C GLN A 40 -10.31 31.08 -7.05
N PRO A 41 -10.49 32.19 -7.77
CA PRO A 41 -11.70 33.01 -7.65
C PRO A 41 -12.88 32.32 -8.34
N ALA A 42 -14.04 32.36 -7.68
CA ALA A 42 -15.31 31.88 -8.22
C ALA A 42 -15.69 32.70 -9.47
N VAL A 43 -15.83 32.05 -10.62
CA VAL A 43 -16.38 32.66 -11.84
C VAL A 43 -17.85 32.31 -11.92
N ALA A 44 -18.64 33.40 -11.94
CA ALA A 44 -20.07 33.36 -12.11
C ALA A 44 -20.45 32.90 -13.53
N ALA A 45 -21.58 32.20 -13.62
CA ALA A 45 -22.21 31.79 -14.89
C ALA A 45 -22.69 32.98 -15.74
N GLY A 46 -22.33 32.98 -17.00
CA GLY A 46 -22.87 33.90 -18.01
C GLY A 46 -22.80 33.26 -19.39
N ALA A 47 -23.95 33.24 -20.05
CA ALA A 47 -24.21 32.53 -21.30
C ALA A 47 -23.67 33.21 -22.54
N ALA A 48 -23.53 32.41 -23.58
CA ALA A 48 -23.75 32.63 -25.02
C ALA A 48 -22.57 32.89 -25.97
N ALA A 49 -22.62 32.12 -27.04
CA ALA A 49 -22.29 32.35 -28.46
C ALA A 49 -20.88 32.02 -28.96
N SER A 50 -20.93 30.99 -29.81
CA SER A 50 -20.11 30.59 -30.96
C SER A 50 -19.08 31.58 -31.52
N THR A 51 -17.85 31.05 -31.80
CA THR A 51 -17.27 31.01 -33.16
C THR A 51 -15.94 30.21 -33.17
N ASN A 52 -15.79 29.53 -34.26
CA ASN A 52 -14.71 28.73 -34.80
C ASN A 52 -13.30 29.34 -34.65
N SER A 53 -12.29 28.55 -34.18
CA SER A 53 -10.92 28.58 -34.68
C SER A 53 -10.10 27.42 -34.13
N ALA A 54 -9.27 26.82 -34.96
CA ALA A 54 -8.52 25.59 -34.87
C ALA A 54 -7.33 25.58 -33.86
N PRO A 55 -6.64 24.43 -33.70
CA PRO A 55 -6.09 23.97 -32.44
C PRO A 55 -4.61 24.29 -32.26
N THR A 56 -4.24 24.89 -31.17
CA THR A 56 -2.86 24.82 -30.68
C THR A 56 -2.89 24.96 -29.16
N GLY A 57 -3.02 23.84 -28.49
CA GLY A 57 -2.93 23.77 -27.04
C GLY A 57 -2.28 22.44 -26.69
N ILE A 58 -0.98 22.47 -26.45
CA ILE A 58 -0.32 21.41 -25.68
C ILE A 58 -1.00 21.41 -24.32
N ALA A 59 -2.01 20.57 -24.16
CA ALA A 59 -2.60 20.29 -22.87
C ALA A 59 -1.48 19.70 -21.99
N ALA A 60 -1.00 20.48 -21.04
CA ALA A 60 -0.26 19.94 -19.91
C ALA A 60 -1.14 18.85 -19.28
N GLY A 61 -0.80 17.59 -19.56
CA GLY A 61 -1.51 16.44 -19.03
C GLY A 61 -1.42 16.48 -17.51
N THR A 62 -2.47 16.93 -16.86
CA THR A 62 -2.75 16.50 -15.51
C THR A 62 -2.80 14.99 -15.56
N SER A 63 -1.82 14.32 -14.98
CA SER A 63 -1.82 12.88 -14.79
C SER A 63 -2.96 12.55 -13.82
N ALA A 64 -4.18 12.51 -14.33
CA ALA A 64 -5.34 12.04 -13.60
C ALA A 64 -5.04 10.58 -13.23
N GLN A 65 -5.15 10.24 -11.96
CA GLN A 65 -5.04 8.85 -11.53
C GLN A 65 -6.08 8.03 -12.31
N PRO A 66 -5.73 6.81 -12.74
CA PRO A 66 -6.66 5.96 -13.48
C PRO A 66 -7.92 5.70 -12.66
N THR A 67 -9.08 5.70 -13.31
CA THR A 67 -10.35 5.35 -12.65
C THR A 67 -10.36 3.86 -12.28
N PRO A 68 -11.25 3.44 -11.35
CA PRO A 68 -11.39 2.01 -11.02
C PRO A 68 -11.64 1.12 -12.25
N GLU A 69 -12.42 1.59 -13.22
CA GLU A 69 -12.69 0.87 -14.46
C GLU A 69 -11.45 0.76 -15.35
N GLN A 70 -10.65 1.83 -15.40
CA GLN A 70 -9.36 1.80 -16.12
C GLN A 70 -8.39 0.84 -15.45
N MET A 71 -8.31 0.85 -14.12
CA MET A 71 -7.48 -0.09 -13.36
C MET A 71 -7.92 -1.53 -13.58
N LYS A 72 -9.23 -1.79 -13.56
CA LYS A 72 -9.77 -3.12 -13.87
C LYS A 72 -9.40 -3.57 -15.28
N LYS A 73 -9.57 -2.72 -16.28
CA LYS A 73 -9.19 -3.03 -17.66
C LYS A 73 -7.69 -3.33 -17.80
N MET A 74 -6.85 -2.59 -17.09
CA MET A 74 -5.40 -2.84 -17.06
C MET A 74 -5.08 -4.19 -16.39
N ALA A 75 -5.78 -4.54 -15.31
CA ALA A 75 -5.66 -5.84 -14.66
C ALA A 75 -6.08 -6.97 -15.61
N ASP A 76 -7.22 -6.85 -16.28
CA ASP A 76 -7.72 -7.85 -17.22
C ASP A 76 -6.71 -8.12 -18.34
N VAL A 77 -6.11 -7.06 -18.90
CA VAL A 77 -5.04 -7.18 -19.92
C VAL A 77 -3.78 -7.85 -19.33
N SER A 78 -3.38 -7.47 -18.13
CA SER A 78 -2.20 -8.03 -17.47
C SER A 78 -2.39 -9.49 -17.05
N ALA A 79 -3.61 -9.87 -16.71
CA ALA A 79 -3.97 -11.24 -16.34
C ALA A 79 -4.08 -12.18 -17.55
N THR A 80 -4.33 -11.67 -18.76
CA THR A 80 -4.57 -12.49 -19.97
C THR A 80 -3.53 -13.61 -20.15
N PRO A 81 -2.21 -13.36 -20.15
CA PRO A 81 -1.22 -14.44 -20.36
C PRO A 81 -1.21 -15.49 -19.22
N LEU A 82 -1.61 -15.10 -18.01
CA LEU A 82 -1.75 -16.03 -16.88
C LEU A 82 -3.04 -16.86 -17.00
N LEU A 83 -4.12 -16.24 -17.49
CA LEU A 83 -5.40 -16.92 -17.74
C LEU A 83 -5.27 -17.97 -18.87
N GLU A 84 -4.51 -17.66 -19.93
CA GLU A 84 -4.18 -18.62 -20.98
C GLU A 84 -3.44 -19.84 -20.42
N LYS A 85 -2.43 -19.62 -19.57
CA LYS A 85 -1.72 -20.71 -18.89
C LYS A 85 -2.64 -21.48 -17.95
N LEU A 86 -3.51 -20.79 -17.21
CA LEU A 86 -4.46 -21.40 -16.30
C LEU A 86 -5.49 -22.26 -17.05
N SER A 87 -5.84 -21.92 -18.28
CA SER A 87 -6.73 -22.75 -19.12
C SER A 87 -6.12 -24.10 -19.46
N ALA A 88 -4.80 -24.18 -19.58
CA ALA A 88 -4.06 -25.42 -19.79
C ALA A 88 -3.81 -26.21 -18.50
N ASP A 89 -3.73 -25.52 -17.35
CA ASP A 89 -3.54 -26.13 -16.02
C ASP A 89 -4.47 -25.46 -15.00
N PRO A 90 -5.78 -25.81 -14.99
CA PRO A 90 -6.81 -25.12 -14.18
C PRO A 90 -6.61 -25.23 -12.66
N ASN A 91 -5.85 -26.22 -12.22
CA ASN A 91 -5.60 -26.50 -10.81
C ASN A 91 -4.20 -26.08 -10.35
N ASN A 92 -3.57 -25.14 -11.03
CA ASN A 92 -2.26 -24.62 -10.64
C ASN A 92 -2.42 -23.51 -9.59
N PRO A 93 -2.11 -23.79 -8.31
CA PRO A 93 -2.33 -22.81 -7.24
C PRO A 93 -1.41 -21.59 -7.39
N GLY A 94 -0.21 -21.76 -7.94
CA GLY A 94 0.71 -20.65 -8.22
C GLY A 94 0.19 -19.68 -9.29
N LEU A 95 -0.41 -20.20 -10.38
CA LEU A 95 -1.04 -19.36 -11.39
C LEU A 95 -2.25 -18.62 -10.82
N LEU A 96 -3.07 -19.30 -10.02
CA LEU A 96 -4.22 -18.68 -9.34
C LEU A 96 -3.76 -17.57 -8.41
N ALA A 97 -2.74 -17.80 -7.59
CA ALA A 97 -2.18 -16.77 -6.70
C ALA A 97 -1.63 -15.57 -7.50
N ASN A 98 -0.90 -15.82 -8.59
CA ASN A 98 -0.34 -14.74 -9.43
C ASN A 98 -1.44 -13.90 -10.09
N ILE A 99 -2.53 -14.51 -10.54
CA ILE A 99 -3.68 -13.77 -11.07
C ILE A 99 -4.32 -12.93 -9.94
N GLY A 100 -4.46 -13.50 -8.76
CA GLY A 100 -4.90 -12.77 -7.57
C GLY A 100 -4.04 -11.53 -7.30
N ASN A 101 -2.71 -11.64 -7.40
CA ASN A 101 -1.80 -10.52 -7.25
C ASN A 101 -2.04 -9.42 -8.29
N VAL A 102 -2.26 -9.78 -9.56
CA VAL A 102 -2.56 -8.81 -10.62
C VAL A 102 -3.82 -7.99 -10.30
N TYR A 103 -4.88 -8.64 -9.85
CA TYR A 103 -6.10 -7.94 -9.45
C TYR A 103 -5.93 -7.14 -8.17
N TYR A 104 -5.18 -7.66 -7.19
CA TYR A 104 -4.86 -6.94 -5.96
C TYR A 104 -4.11 -5.63 -6.24
N ASP A 105 -3.08 -5.67 -7.08
CA ASP A 105 -2.29 -4.49 -7.46
C ASP A 105 -3.13 -3.42 -8.17
N ALA A 106 -4.16 -3.85 -8.89
CA ALA A 106 -5.15 -2.98 -9.52
C ALA A 106 -6.30 -2.58 -8.58
N GLN A 107 -6.21 -2.89 -7.28
CA GLN A 107 -7.23 -2.61 -6.26
C GLN A 107 -8.59 -3.28 -6.55
N GLN A 108 -8.61 -4.33 -7.37
CA GLN A 108 -9.78 -5.15 -7.64
C GLN A 108 -9.84 -6.28 -6.59
N TYR A 109 -10.06 -5.89 -5.34
CA TYR A 109 -9.96 -6.79 -4.19
C TYR A 109 -10.93 -7.98 -4.24
N PRO A 110 -12.21 -7.83 -4.68
CA PRO A 110 -13.12 -8.96 -4.80
C PRO A 110 -12.59 -10.05 -5.75
N GLU A 111 -12.09 -9.66 -6.92
CA GLU A 111 -11.51 -10.57 -7.90
C GLU A 111 -10.24 -11.23 -7.35
N ALA A 112 -9.36 -10.48 -6.70
CA ALA A 112 -8.16 -11.00 -6.05
C ALA A 112 -8.51 -12.08 -5.01
N ILE A 113 -9.49 -11.80 -4.15
CA ILE A 113 -9.95 -12.72 -3.10
C ILE A 113 -10.46 -14.04 -3.72
N ASP A 114 -11.19 -13.98 -4.83
CA ASP A 114 -11.71 -15.18 -5.49
C ASP A 114 -10.58 -16.06 -6.04
N TYR A 115 -9.56 -15.48 -6.67
CA TYR A 115 -8.40 -16.24 -7.16
C TYR A 115 -7.58 -16.83 -6.01
N TYR A 116 -7.30 -16.06 -4.95
CA TYR A 116 -6.62 -16.58 -3.77
C TYR A 116 -7.40 -17.70 -3.09
N ARG A 117 -8.73 -17.59 -3.00
CA ARG A 117 -9.59 -18.64 -2.44
C ARG A 117 -9.46 -19.93 -3.23
N ARG A 118 -9.47 -19.86 -4.56
CA ARG A 118 -9.26 -21.02 -5.43
C ARG A 118 -7.88 -21.62 -5.24
N ALA A 119 -6.82 -20.83 -5.13
CA ALA A 119 -5.48 -21.32 -4.81
C ALA A 119 -5.45 -22.07 -3.47
N LEU A 120 -6.11 -21.52 -2.45
CA LEU A 120 -6.18 -22.12 -1.11
C LEU A 120 -7.11 -23.34 -1.00
N GLN A 121 -8.01 -23.56 -1.96
CA GLN A 121 -8.74 -24.83 -2.08
C GLN A 121 -7.81 -25.97 -2.48
N ILE A 122 -6.78 -25.68 -3.26
CA ILE A 122 -5.78 -26.66 -3.73
C ILE A 122 -4.66 -26.81 -2.70
N GLN A 123 -4.17 -25.69 -2.14
CA GLN A 123 -3.11 -25.65 -1.13
C GLN A 123 -3.59 -24.93 0.16
N PRO A 124 -4.38 -25.61 1.02
CA PRO A 124 -4.98 -24.96 2.19
C PRO A 124 -3.96 -24.44 3.22
N ALA A 125 -2.77 -24.98 3.24
CA ALA A 125 -1.71 -24.61 4.18
C ALA A 125 -0.78 -23.52 3.67
N ASP A 126 -1.00 -22.97 2.46
CA ASP A 126 -0.18 -21.87 1.95
C ASP A 126 -0.44 -20.59 2.76
N ALA A 127 0.46 -20.35 3.72
CA ALA A 127 0.39 -19.19 4.59
C ALA A 127 0.66 -17.87 3.86
N ALA A 128 1.39 -17.89 2.73
CA ALA A 128 1.66 -16.67 1.96
C ALA A 128 0.40 -16.22 1.22
N VAL A 129 -0.19 -17.09 0.41
CA VAL A 129 -1.44 -16.80 -0.31
C VAL A 129 -2.57 -16.43 0.66
N ARG A 130 -2.64 -17.09 1.82
CA ARG A 130 -3.63 -16.75 2.85
C ARG A 130 -3.42 -15.36 3.43
N THR A 131 -2.16 -14.95 3.62
CA THR A 131 -1.82 -13.59 4.06
C THR A 131 -2.24 -12.55 3.03
N ASP A 132 -1.99 -12.82 1.75
CA ASP A 132 -2.35 -11.92 0.66
C ASP A 132 -3.87 -11.80 0.52
N MET A 133 -4.59 -12.92 0.61
CA MET A 133 -6.05 -12.93 0.65
C MET A 133 -6.59 -12.13 1.85
N ALA A 134 -6.05 -12.32 3.04
CA ALA A 134 -6.46 -11.58 4.23
C ALA A 134 -6.23 -10.08 4.07
N THR A 135 -5.12 -9.70 3.43
CA THR A 135 -4.82 -8.30 3.12
C THR A 135 -5.83 -7.72 2.11
N ALA A 136 -6.19 -8.47 1.07
CA ALA A 136 -7.23 -8.06 0.12
C ALA A 136 -8.61 -7.90 0.80
N ILE A 137 -8.96 -8.81 1.70
CA ILE A 137 -10.21 -8.75 2.50
C ILE A 137 -10.23 -7.49 3.37
N TRP A 138 -9.10 -7.12 3.99
CA TRP A 138 -8.96 -5.88 4.75
C TRP A 138 -9.22 -4.65 3.88
N TYR A 139 -8.61 -4.57 2.70
CA TYR A 139 -8.82 -3.46 1.77
C TYR A 139 -10.24 -3.45 1.16
N ALA A 140 -10.91 -4.60 1.10
CA ALA A 140 -12.34 -4.69 0.78
C ALA A 140 -13.26 -4.22 1.93
N GLY A 141 -12.70 -3.89 3.12
CA GLY A 141 -13.43 -3.31 4.25
C GLY A 141 -13.83 -4.29 5.35
N ASP A 142 -13.50 -5.59 5.25
CA ASP A 142 -13.85 -6.60 6.25
C ASP A 142 -12.66 -6.93 7.16
N ALA A 143 -12.53 -6.14 8.23
CA ALA A 143 -11.47 -6.32 9.22
C ALA A 143 -11.59 -7.64 10.01
N ASP A 144 -12.80 -8.09 10.30
CA ASP A 144 -13.03 -9.28 11.12
C ASP A 144 -12.62 -10.56 10.40
N THR A 145 -13.05 -10.69 9.14
CA THR A 145 -12.64 -11.82 8.29
C THR A 145 -11.13 -11.76 8.01
N ALA A 146 -10.56 -10.57 7.77
CA ALA A 146 -9.12 -10.42 7.56
C ALA A 146 -8.32 -10.92 8.78
N ILE A 147 -8.70 -10.52 10.00
CA ILE A 147 -8.05 -10.99 11.25
C ILE A 147 -8.15 -12.51 11.37
N THR A 148 -9.30 -13.08 11.03
CA THR A 148 -9.51 -14.55 11.06
C THR A 148 -8.56 -15.25 10.11
N GLU A 149 -8.43 -14.77 8.86
CA GLU A 149 -7.54 -15.38 7.87
C GLU A 149 -6.06 -15.15 8.19
N PHE A 150 -5.66 -14.00 8.77
CA PHE A 150 -4.31 -13.81 9.29
C PHE A 150 -3.98 -14.80 10.41
N ASN A 151 -4.87 -14.99 11.37
CA ASN A 151 -4.66 -15.98 12.44
C ASN A 151 -4.56 -17.40 11.88
N LYS A 152 -5.34 -17.73 10.86
CA LYS A 152 -5.23 -19.02 10.18
C LYS A 152 -3.91 -19.16 9.41
N SER A 153 -3.41 -18.11 8.77
CA SER A 153 -2.07 -18.10 8.20
C SER A 153 -1.00 -18.40 9.26
N LEU A 154 -1.09 -17.74 10.42
CA LEU A 154 -0.16 -17.93 11.55
C LEU A 154 -0.30 -19.31 12.21
N SER A 155 -1.38 -20.04 12.01
CA SER A 155 -1.46 -21.44 12.48
C SER A 155 -0.57 -22.38 11.67
N TYR A 156 -0.28 -22.04 10.41
CA TYR A 156 0.66 -22.76 9.56
C TYR A 156 2.10 -22.23 9.69
N GLU A 157 2.29 -20.92 9.72
CA GLU A 157 3.58 -20.26 9.88
C GLU A 157 3.54 -19.24 11.04
N PRO A 158 3.78 -19.67 12.30
CA PRO A 158 3.57 -18.84 13.49
C PRO A 158 4.43 -17.57 13.60
N THR A 159 5.53 -17.52 12.84
CA THR A 159 6.51 -16.43 12.88
C THR A 159 6.60 -15.63 11.59
N LYS A 160 5.62 -15.82 10.67
CA LYS A 160 5.61 -15.16 9.37
C LYS A 160 5.52 -13.65 9.55
N ALA A 161 6.60 -12.95 9.17
CA ALA A 161 6.78 -11.53 9.45
C ALA A 161 5.68 -10.65 8.84
N ASN A 162 5.37 -10.85 7.56
CA ASN A 162 4.36 -10.05 6.86
C ASN A 162 2.96 -10.24 7.47
N THR A 163 2.63 -11.47 7.87
CA THR A 163 1.34 -11.77 8.49
C THR A 163 1.21 -11.08 9.85
N LEU A 164 2.24 -11.16 10.69
CA LEU A 164 2.27 -10.49 12.00
C LEU A 164 2.21 -8.96 11.86
N PHE A 165 2.90 -8.41 10.87
CA PHE A 165 2.86 -6.98 10.59
C PHE A 165 1.44 -6.52 10.21
N ASN A 166 0.84 -7.17 9.20
CA ASN A 166 -0.49 -6.82 8.69
C ASN A 166 -1.59 -7.07 9.74
N LEU A 167 -1.50 -8.16 10.50
CA LEU A 167 -2.42 -8.42 11.62
C LEU A 167 -2.40 -7.26 12.63
N GLY A 168 -1.22 -6.74 12.97
CA GLY A 168 -1.09 -5.60 13.85
C GLY A 168 -1.74 -4.34 13.27
N ILE A 169 -1.55 -4.07 11.98
CA ILE A 169 -2.20 -2.93 11.28
C ILE A 169 -3.72 -3.06 11.35
N VAL A 170 -4.28 -4.22 10.99
CA VAL A 170 -5.74 -4.43 10.94
C VAL A 170 -6.36 -4.37 12.34
N LYS A 171 -5.70 -4.93 13.34
CA LYS A 171 -6.16 -4.82 14.75
C LYS A 171 -6.19 -3.37 15.22
N TRP A 172 -5.16 -2.59 14.90
CA TRP A 172 -5.10 -1.18 15.32
C TRP A 172 -6.09 -0.32 14.54
N GLN A 173 -6.00 -0.32 13.19
CA GLN A 173 -6.76 0.61 12.35
C GLN A 173 -8.20 0.15 12.12
N GLY A 174 -8.43 -1.16 12.01
CA GLY A 174 -9.75 -1.73 11.74
C GLY A 174 -10.60 -1.95 12.98
N LYS A 175 -9.98 -2.33 14.09
CA LYS A 175 -10.71 -2.72 15.33
C LYS A 175 -10.40 -1.85 16.52
N MET A 176 -9.44 -0.92 16.43
CA MET A 176 -8.91 -0.16 17.57
C MET A 176 -8.44 -1.07 18.73
N ASP A 177 -8.08 -2.33 18.40
CA ASP A 177 -7.51 -3.29 19.34
C ASP A 177 -6.02 -3.00 19.51
N ILE A 178 -5.70 -1.97 20.27
CA ILE A 178 -4.32 -1.53 20.51
C ILE A 178 -3.50 -2.61 21.23
N PRO A 179 -3.99 -3.28 22.28
CA PRO A 179 -3.23 -4.36 22.92
C PRO A 179 -2.91 -5.50 21.94
N GLY A 180 -3.87 -5.92 21.15
CA GLY A 180 -3.68 -6.99 20.17
C GLY A 180 -2.74 -6.60 19.03
N ALA A 181 -2.76 -5.35 18.58
CA ALA A 181 -1.82 -4.83 17.58
C ALA A 181 -0.38 -4.84 18.12
N VAL A 182 -0.19 -4.31 19.33
CA VAL A 182 1.12 -4.28 20.00
C VAL A 182 1.66 -5.70 20.20
N ALA A 183 0.82 -6.64 20.63
CA ALA A 183 1.23 -8.04 20.81
C ALA A 183 1.68 -8.68 19.49
N ALA A 184 0.97 -8.46 18.39
CA ALA A 184 1.35 -8.97 17.07
C ALA A 184 2.71 -8.41 16.62
N TRP A 185 2.93 -7.12 16.77
CA TRP A 185 4.20 -6.48 16.38
C TRP A 185 5.37 -6.85 17.31
N GLN A 186 5.13 -7.02 18.60
CA GLN A 186 6.16 -7.53 19.52
C GLN A 186 6.58 -8.94 19.11
N LYS A 187 5.62 -9.84 18.86
CA LYS A 187 5.88 -11.18 18.35
C LYS A 187 6.67 -11.16 17.04
N LEU A 188 6.36 -10.23 16.12
CA LEU A 188 7.14 -10.03 14.90
C LEU A 188 8.60 -9.76 15.21
N LEU A 189 8.89 -8.80 16.09
CA LEU A 189 10.25 -8.36 16.43
C LEU A 189 11.04 -9.39 17.22
N GLU A 190 10.37 -10.20 18.04
CA GLU A 190 10.97 -11.30 18.80
C GLU A 190 11.33 -12.47 17.87
N ALA A 191 10.40 -12.85 16.99
CA ALA A 191 10.61 -13.99 16.10
C ALA A 191 11.53 -13.65 14.91
N ASN A 192 11.67 -12.38 14.55
CA ASN A 192 12.47 -11.92 13.42
C ASN A 192 13.46 -10.81 13.87
N PRO A 193 14.56 -11.15 14.56
CA PRO A 193 15.49 -10.14 15.10
C PRO A 193 16.09 -9.20 14.05
N ASN A 194 16.28 -9.70 12.82
CA ASN A 194 16.86 -8.97 11.70
C ASN A 194 15.79 -8.43 10.73
N TYR A 195 14.55 -8.24 11.20
CA TYR A 195 13.48 -7.69 10.36
C TYR A 195 13.86 -6.30 9.80
N PRO A 196 13.90 -6.09 8.48
CA PRO A 196 14.38 -4.84 7.89
C PRO A 196 13.58 -3.60 8.29
N GLY A 197 12.29 -3.79 8.60
CA GLY A 197 11.38 -2.73 9.05
C GLY A 197 11.29 -2.58 10.57
N ARG A 198 12.28 -3.07 11.33
CA ARG A 198 12.26 -3.10 12.80
C ARG A 198 11.96 -1.74 13.43
N GLU A 199 12.66 -0.70 12.98
CA GLU A 199 12.49 0.66 13.50
C GLU A 199 11.05 1.18 13.27
N LYS A 200 10.53 0.94 12.08
CA LYS A 200 9.15 1.31 11.75
C LYS A 200 8.12 0.60 12.62
N VAL A 201 8.33 -0.68 12.90
CA VAL A 201 7.44 -1.45 13.79
C VAL A 201 7.51 -0.93 15.23
N GLN A 202 8.71 -0.58 15.72
CA GLN A 202 8.87 0.04 17.05
C GLN A 202 8.14 1.40 17.13
N GLU A 203 8.23 2.20 16.09
CA GLU A 203 7.50 3.46 15.99
C GLU A 203 5.97 3.25 16.03
N LEU A 204 5.46 2.28 15.27
CA LEU A 204 4.03 1.91 15.29
C LEU A 204 3.57 1.48 16.68
N ILE A 205 4.37 0.66 17.39
CA ILE A 205 4.09 0.27 18.78
C ILE A 205 4.01 1.50 19.70
N ALA A 206 4.95 2.43 19.57
CA ALA A 206 4.97 3.66 20.37
C ALA A 206 3.75 4.55 20.09
N GLN A 207 3.41 4.72 18.81
CA GLN A 207 2.22 5.48 18.39
C GLN A 207 0.92 4.85 18.91
N ALA A 208 0.77 3.54 18.76
CA ALA A 208 -0.41 2.82 19.24
C ALA A 208 -0.57 2.97 20.77
N LYS A 209 0.51 2.78 21.54
CA LYS A 209 0.50 2.98 23.00
C LYS A 209 0.15 4.42 23.40
N LYS A 210 0.65 5.42 22.67
CA LYS A 210 0.29 6.83 22.92
C LYS A 210 -1.21 7.08 22.72
N HIS A 211 -1.82 6.50 21.69
CA HIS A 211 -3.27 6.61 21.47
C HIS A 211 -4.08 5.95 22.59
N ALA A 212 -3.64 4.84 23.14
CA ALA A 212 -4.27 4.21 24.30
C ALA A 212 -4.23 5.13 25.53
N GLY A 213 -3.09 5.76 25.80
CA GLY A 213 -2.92 6.69 26.93
C GLY A 213 -3.79 7.94 26.83
N VAL A 214 -3.98 8.48 25.63
CA VAL A 214 -4.87 9.64 25.40
C VAL A 214 -6.35 9.30 25.71
N LYS A 215 -6.81 8.12 25.33
CA LYS A 215 -8.19 7.68 25.65
C LYS A 215 -8.41 7.48 27.15
N SER A 216 -7.44 6.96 27.88
CA SER A 216 -7.52 6.78 29.33
C SER A 216 -7.51 8.11 30.10
N GLY A 217 -6.82 9.13 29.58
CA GLY A 217 -6.74 10.45 30.22
C GLY A 217 -7.99 11.34 30.04
N THR A 218 -8.80 11.09 29.01
CA THR A 218 -9.99 11.90 28.72
C THR A 218 -11.21 11.52 29.58
N GLN A 219 -11.20 10.32 30.20
CA GLN A 219 -12.27 9.88 31.10
C GLN A 219 -12.11 10.34 32.57
N ALA A 220 -10.98 10.96 32.92
CA ALA A 220 -10.66 11.31 34.32
C ALA A 220 -10.99 12.76 34.72
N LYS A 221 -11.79 13.50 33.95
CA LYS A 221 -12.27 14.82 34.38
C LYS A 221 -13.78 14.79 34.55
N ALA A 222 -14.25 14.05 35.57
CA ALA A 222 -15.55 14.30 36.17
C ALA A 222 -15.51 15.68 36.84
N LEU A 223 -16.50 16.51 36.52
CA LEU A 223 -16.69 17.84 37.09
C LEU A 223 -16.89 17.76 38.62
N PRO A 224 -16.37 18.72 39.39
CA PRO A 224 -16.75 18.83 40.79
C PRO A 224 -18.21 19.35 40.88
N GLU A 225 -18.96 18.79 41.84
CA GLU A 225 -20.27 19.23 42.26
C GLU A 225 -20.25 20.66 42.80
#